data_34cd12c7b551f1e51df15e8a0968ed71
#
_entry.id   34cd12c7b551f1e51df15e8a0968ed71
#
_cell.length_a   1.000
_cell.length_b   1.000
_cell.length_c   1.000
_cell.angle_alpha   90.00
_cell.angle_beta   90.00
_cell.angle_gamma   90.00
#
_symmetry.space_group_name_H-M   'P 1'
#
loop_
_entity.id
_entity.type
_entity.pdbx_description
1 polymer ?
#
loop_
_entity_poly.entity_id
_entity_poly.type
_entity_poly.pdbx_seq_one_letter_code
_entity_poly.pdbx_strand_id
1 'polypeptide(L)'
;CGGLTDREMKQQVLDSMDIERERGITIKAQTVKLNYKAKDGKDYILNIIDTPGHVDFGYEVSRSLSACEGSLLIVDSTQGVEAQTLANVYKALEINHEVIPILNKIDLPASDIEKTKTEIEDVVGIETTNAISCSGKTGEGIDEILEAIINKLPAPNGVIDEKLKCLLVDSWYDSYLGVVI
;
A
#
# COMPACT_ATOMS: atom_id res chain seq x y z
N CYS A 1 -14.13 -1.26 -2.02
CA CYS A 1 -13.80 0.04 -2.65
C CYS A 1 -14.48 0.22 -4.03
N GLY A 2 -15.20 -0.76 -4.58
CA GLY A 2 -15.98 -0.63 -5.84
C GLY A 2 -15.17 -0.43 -7.12
N GLY A 3 -13.87 -0.67 -7.09
CA GLY A 3 -13.00 -0.55 -8.27
C GLY A 3 -13.14 -1.69 -9.29
N LEU A 4 -13.70 -2.82 -8.85
CA LEU A 4 -13.93 -4.00 -9.68
C LEU A 4 -15.34 -4.54 -9.45
N THR A 5 -15.91 -5.18 -10.46
CA THR A 5 -17.17 -5.91 -10.34
C THR A 5 -16.94 -7.29 -9.70
N ASP A 6 -17.98 -7.91 -9.11
CA ASP A 6 -17.89 -9.26 -8.50
C ASP A 6 -17.38 -10.33 -9.48
N ARG A 7 -17.58 -10.13 -10.80
CA ARG A 7 -17.09 -11.03 -11.85
C ARG A 7 -15.59 -10.89 -12.13
N GLU A 8 -15.03 -9.72 -11.84
CA GLU A 8 -13.61 -9.39 -12.04
C GLU A 8 -12.77 -9.71 -10.81
N MET A 9 -13.43 -9.88 -9.64
CA MET A 9 -12.77 -10.26 -8.39
C MET A 9 -12.20 -11.68 -8.47
N LYS A 10 -10.88 -11.76 -8.52
CA LYS A 10 -10.09 -13.00 -8.43
C LYS A 10 -9.11 -12.88 -7.29
N GLN A 11 -8.60 -14.00 -6.81
CA GLN A 11 -7.46 -13.96 -5.89
C GLN A 11 -6.26 -13.29 -6.59
N GLN A 12 -5.57 -12.39 -5.90
CA GLN A 12 -4.40 -11.68 -6.39
C GLN A 12 -4.67 -10.94 -7.72
N VAL A 13 -5.74 -10.15 -7.77
CA VAL A 13 -6.18 -9.43 -8.98
C VAL A 13 -5.07 -8.55 -9.56
N LEU A 14 -4.24 -7.94 -8.71
CA LEU A 14 -3.17 -7.04 -9.12
C LEU A 14 -1.93 -7.79 -9.63
N ASP A 15 -1.70 -9.03 -9.20
CA ASP A 15 -0.56 -9.82 -9.63
C ASP A 15 -0.78 -10.33 -11.07
N SER A 16 -0.12 -9.70 -12.02
CA SER A 16 -0.29 -9.94 -13.45
C SER A 16 0.54 -11.12 -13.98
N MET A 17 1.63 -11.48 -13.30
CA MET A 17 2.56 -12.53 -13.70
C MET A 17 2.15 -13.90 -13.15
N ASP A 18 2.30 -14.95 -13.94
CA ASP A 18 1.97 -16.32 -13.51
C ASP A 18 2.81 -16.75 -12.31
N ILE A 19 4.08 -16.34 -12.24
CA ILE A 19 4.98 -16.63 -11.12
C ILE A 19 4.56 -15.93 -9.82
N GLU A 20 3.98 -14.74 -9.89
CA GLU A 20 3.42 -14.03 -8.74
C GLU A 20 2.27 -14.83 -8.14
N ARG A 21 1.36 -15.30 -8.98
CA ARG A 21 0.20 -16.12 -8.57
C ARG A 21 0.61 -17.49 -8.05
N GLU A 22 1.59 -18.14 -8.68
CA GLU A 22 2.08 -19.46 -8.28
C GLU A 22 2.75 -19.39 -6.89
N ARG A 23 3.52 -18.34 -6.62
CA ARG A 23 4.27 -18.17 -5.37
C ARG A 23 3.52 -17.38 -4.30
N GLY A 24 2.43 -16.71 -4.66
CA GLY A 24 1.67 -15.85 -3.76
C GLY A 24 2.44 -14.62 -3.28
N ILE A 25 3.33 -14.07 -4.13
CA ILE A 25 4.15 -12.90 -3.85
C ILE A 25 4.03 -11.87 -4.98
N THR A 26 3.98 -10.60 -4.65
CA THR A 26 4.10 -9.50 -5.61
C THR A 26 5.57 -9.31 -5.96
N ILE A 27 5.90 -9.30 -7.26
CA ILE A 27 7.26 -9.04 -7.76
C ILE A 27 7.35 -7.61 -8.30
N LYS A 28 6.34 -7.17 -9.03
CA LYS A 28 6.30 -5.90 -9.72
C LYS A 28 5.24 -4.99 -9.08
N ALA A 29 5.60 -3.74 -8.80
CA ALA A 29 4.66 -2.77 -8.26
C ALA A 29 3.47 -2.56 -9.21
N GLN A 30 2.27 -2.54 -8.66
CA GLN A 30 1.02 -2.34 -9.40
C GLN A 30 0.29 -1.11 -8.89
N THR A 31 -0.23 -0.32 -9.80
CA THR A 31 -0.95 0.91 -9.46
C THR A 31 -2.45 0.76 -9.63
N VAL A 32 -3.20 1.30 -8.67
CA VAL A 32 -4.66 1.35 -8.71
C VAL A 32 -5.14 2.76 -8.46
N LYS A 33 -6.01 3.24 -9.32
CA LYS A 33 -6.71 4.52 -9.16
C LYS A 33 -8.10 4.26 -8.58
N LEU A 34 -8.39 4.84 -7.43
CA LEU A 34 -9.71 4.78 -6.79
C LEU A 34 -10.36 6.15 -6.77
N ASN A 35 -11.63 6.22 -7.16
CA ASN A 35 -12.47 7.39 -6.91
C ASN A 35 -13.23 7.12 -5.60
N TYR A 36 -13.01 7.94 -4.60
CA TYR A 36 -13.58 7.75 -3.27
C TYR A 36 -14.34 9.01 -2.83
N LYS A 37 -15.58 8.81 -2.40
CA LYS A 37 -16.39 9.89 -1.79
C LYS A 37 -16.22 9.82 -0.28
N ALA A 38 -15.49 10.78 0.28
CA ALA A 38 -15.18 10.81 1.69
C ALA A 38 -16.37 11.23 2.57
N LYS A 39 -16.24 11.01 3.87
CA LYS A 39 -17.26 11.40 4.88
C LYS A 39 -17.47 12.92 4.96
N ASP A 40 -16.50 13.72 4.51
CA ASP A 40 -16.63 15.18 4.38
C ASP A 40 -17.50 15.61 3.17
N GLY A 41 -17.96 14.66 2.38
CA GLY A 41 -18.83 14.86 1.21
C GLY A 41 -18.11 15.19 -0.09
N LYS A 42 -16.78 15.30 -0.09
CA LYS A 42 -15.97 15.57 -1.27
C LYS A 42 -15.56 14.29 -1.99
N ASP A 43 -15.28 14.43 -3.26
CA ASP A 43 -14.74 13.37 -4.11
C ASP A 43 -13.22 13.47 -4.16
N TYR A 44 -12.55 12.36 -3.88
CA TYR A 44 -11.09 12.22 -3.91
C TYR A 44 -10.65 11.19 -4.92
N ILE A 45 -9.48 11.42 -5.50
CA ILE A 45 -8.78 10.44 -6.31
C ILE A 45 -7.61 9.92 -5.47
N LEU A 46 -7.63 8.62 -5.16
CA LEU A 46 -6.56 7.95 -4.46
C LEU A 46 -5.80 7.08 -5.47
N ASN A 47 -4.51 7.33 -5.61
CA ASN A 47 -3.62 6.50 -6.41
C ASN A 47 -2.83 5.62 -5.43
N ILE A 48 -3.06 4.32 -5.46
CA ILE A 48 -2.44 3.35 -4.56
C ILE A 48 -1.46 2.52 -5.36
N ILE A 49 -0.24 2.37 -4.84
CA ILE A 49 0.79 1.49 -5.40
C ILE A 49 0.93 0.28 -4.46
N ASP A 50 0.62 -0.90 -4.98
CA ASP A 50 0.92 -2.17 -4.30
C ASP A 50 2.37 -2.54 -4.59
N THR A 51 3.18 -2.66 -3.53
CA THR A 51 4.63 -2.88 -3.62
C THR A 51 5.02 -4.29 -3.21
N PRO A 52 6.09 -4.87 -3.79
CA PRO A 52 6.63 -6.13 -3.32
C PRO A 52 6.99 -6.09 -1.82
N GLY A 53 6.64 -7.17 -1.09
CA GLY A 53 7.05 -7.33 0.30
C GLY A 53 8.47 -7.87 0.45
N HIS A 54 8.96 -8.66 -0.52
CA HIS A 54 10.21 -9.41 -0.42
C HIS A 54 11.44 -8.50 -0.54
N VAL A 55 12.46 -8.77 0.27
CA VAL A 55 13.69 -7.94 0.35
C VAL A 55 14.49 -7.85 -0.95
N ASP A 56 14.44 -8.88 -1.79
CA ASP A 56 15.13 -8.90 -3.08
C ASP A 56 14.62 -7.84 -4.05
N PHE A 57 13.38 -7.37 -3.88
CA PHE A 57 12.75 -6.34 -4.71
C PHE A 57 12.87 -4.93 -4.10
N GLY A 58 13.86 -4.73 -3.25
CA GLY A 58 14.06 -3.47 -2.54
C GLY A 58 14.26 -2.24 -3.43
N TYR A 59 14.76 -2.40 -4.65
CA TYR A 59 14.87 -1.32 -5.63
C TYR A 59 13.51 -0.88 -6.14
N GLU A 60 12.63 -1.82 -6.46
CA GLU A 60 11.25 -1.59 -6.88
C GLU A 60 10.47 -0.83 -5.80
N VAL A 61 10.59 -1.30 -4.55
CA VAL A 61 9.99 -0.63 -3.38
C VAL A 61 10.47 0.81 -3.26
N SER A 62 11.79 1.05 -3.33
CA SER A 62 12.36 2.40 -3.18
C SER A 62 11.87 3.37 -4.26
N ARG A 63 11.74 2.90 -5.50
CA ARG A 63 11.20 3.72 -6.60
C ARG A 63 9.73 4.05 -6.40
N SER A 64 8.94 3.06 -6.00
CA SER A 64 7.52 3.24 -5.72
C SER A 64 7.29 4.22 -4.57
N LEU A 65 8.04 4.07 -3.48
CA LEU A 65 7.99 5.01 -2.36
C LEU A 65 8.33 6.44 -2.78
N SER A 66 9.36 6.62 -3.63
CA SER A 66 9.74 7.96 -4.12
C SER A 66 8.66 8.65 -4.99
N ALA A 67 7.66 7.91 -5.44
CA ALA A 67 6.55 8.42 -6.22
C ALA A 67 5.30 8.72 -5.38
N CYS A 68 5.35 8.48 -4.06
CA CYS A 68 4.21 8.60 -3.16
C CYS A 68 4.42 9.68 -2.11
N GLU A 69 3.33 10.21 -1.57
CA GLU A 69 3.31 11.21 -0.50
C GLU A 69 3.30 10.59 0.90
N GLY A 70 3.04 9.29 1.01
CA GLY A 70 3.01 8.57 2.27
C GLY A 70 2.85 7.06 2.07
N SER A 71 2.83 6.31 3.15
CA SER A 71 2.86 4.85 3.12
C SER A 71 1.86 4.23 4.10
N LEU A 72 1.31 3.09 3.69
CA LEU A 72 0.52 2.22 4.56
C LEU A 72 1.41 1.04 4.99
N LEU A 73 1.66 0.93 6.28
CA LEU A 73 2.37 -0.22 6.86
C LEU A 73 1.36 -1.31 7.21
N ILE A 74 1.21 -2.30 6.33
CA ILE A 74 0.28 -3.41 6.55
C ILE A 74 1.00 -4.57 7.23
N VAL A 75 0.56 -4.89 8.44
CA VAL A 75 1.11 -5.99 9.24
C VAL A 75 0.05 -7.07 9.41
N ASP A 76 0.43 -8.31 9.19
CA ASP A 76 -0.39 -9.49 9.48
C ASP A 76 -0.47 -9.68 11.00
N SER A 77 -1.63 -9.46 11.60
CA SER A 77 -1.82 -9.56 13.05
C SER A 77 -1.73 -11.00 13.61
N THR A 78 -1.59 -11.98 12.74
CA THR A 78 -1.33 -13.37 13.15
C THR A 78 0.16 -13.71 13.22
N GLN A 79 1.00 -12.98 12.48
CA GLN A 79 2.45 -13.22 12.37
C GLN A 79 3.27 -12.13 13.08
N GLY A 80 2.73 -10.91 13.16
CA GLY A 80 3.45 -9.78 13.73
C GLY A 80 4.42 -9.13 12.74
N VAL A 81 5.43 -8.44 13.26
CA VAL A 81 6.42 -7.69 12.45
C VAL A 81 7.52 -8.62 11.96
N GLU A 82 7.57 -8.85 10.65
CA GLU A 82 8.59 -9.67 10.01
C GLU A 82 9.80 -8.83 9.54
N ALA A 83 10.96 -9.49 9.32
CA ALA A 83 12.19 -8.83 8.89
C ALA A 83 12.05 -8.04 7.57
N GLN A 84 11.26 -8.56 6.63
CA GLN A 84 10.96 -7.88 5.36
C GLN A 84 10.08 -6.63 5.56
N THR A 85 9.16 -6.66 6.51
CA THR A 85 8.35 -5.50 6.91
C THR A 85 9.26 -4.37 7.40
N LEU A 86 10.22 -4.70 8.27
CA LEU A 86 11.22 -3.75 8.78
C LEU A 86 12.06 -3.13 7.67
N ALA A 87 12.60 -3.97 6.77
CA ALA A 87 13.43 -3.48 5.68
C ALA A 87 12.71 -2.47 4.78
N ASN A 88 11.40 -2.65 4.56
CA ASN A 88 10.61 -1.77 3.72
C ASN A 88 10.13 -0.52 4.46
N VAL A 89 9.74 -0.62 5.74
CA VAL A 89 9.28 0.55 6.51
C VAL A 89 10.42 1.53 6.76
N TYR A 90 11.65 1.07 7.01
CA TYR A 90 12.80 1.96 7.17
C TYR A 90 13.08 2.77 5.90
N LYS A 91 12.89 2.21 4.71
CA LYS A 91 13.00 2.98 3.45
C LYS A 91 11.97 4.10 3.36
N ALA A 92 10.74 3.87 3.82
CA ALA A 92 9.71 4.90 3.87
C ALA A 92 10.08 6.01 4.87
N LEU A 93 10.58 5.63 6.04
CA LEU A 93 11.01 6.58 7.08
C LEU A 93 12.23 7.40 6.65
N GLU A 94 13.20 6.81 5.92
CA GLU A 94 14.38 7.51 5.40
C GLU A 94 14.03 8.67 4.44
N ILE A 95 12.91 8.57 3.74
CA ILE A 95 12.42 9.63 2.85
C ILE A 95 11.33 10.50 3.52
N ASN A 96 11.18 10.40 4.84
CA ASN A 96 10.23 11.15 5.66
C ASN A 96 8.76 10.96 5.26
N HIS A 97 8.37 9.76 4.86
CA HIS A 97 6.96 9.46 4.65
C HIS A 97 6.19 9.47 5.97
N GLU A 98 4.98 10.02 5.94
CA GLU A 98 3.98 9.70 6.96
C GLU A 98 3.58 8.24 6.78
N VAL A 99 3.68 7.45 7.84
CA VAL A 99 3.39 6.01 7.81
C VAL A 99 2.18 5.69 8.66
N ILE A 100 1.13 5.13 8.06
CA ILE A 100 -0.09 4.72 8.76
C ILE A 100 0.00 3.22 9.04
N PRO A 101 0.09 2.77 10.31
CA PRO A 101 0.08 1.36 10.66
C PRO A 101 -1.33 0.76 10.52
N ILE A 102 -1.39 -0.40 9.86
CA ILE A 102 -2.62 -1.15 9.59
C ILE A 102 -2.41 -2.61 10.02
N LEU A 103 -3.31 -3.10 10.86
CA LEU A 103 -3.31 -4.46 11.37
C LEU A 103 -4.32 -5.28 10.58
N ASN A 104 -3.83 -6.13 9.69
CA ASN A 104 -4.67 -6.92 8.78
C ASN A 104 -4.92 -8.33 9.34
N LYS A 105 -5.91 -9.01 8.76
CA LYS A 105 -6.36 -10.37 9.08
C LYS A 105 -6.96 -10.52 10.48
N ILE A 106 -7.66 -9.49 10.95
CA ILE A 106 -8.35 -9.55 12.26
C ILE A 106 -9.50 -10.58 12.30
N ASP A 107 -9.94 -11.06 11.15
CA ASP A 107 -10.93 -12.12 11.00
C ASP A 107 -10.41 -13.51 11.40
N LEU A 108 -9.11 -13.67 11.55
CA LEU A 108 -8.50 -14.96 11.90
C LEU A 108 -8.41 -15.15 13.41
N PRO A 109 -8.71 -16.37 13.93
CA PRO A 109 -8.66 -16.65 15.38
C PRO A 109 -7.26 -16.49 16.02
N ALA A 110 -6.20 -16.56 15.21
CA ALA A 110 -4.81 -16.39 15.67
C ALA A 110 -4.37 -14.91 15.69
N SER A 111 -5.23 -13.97 15.33
CA SER A 111 -4.94 -12.54 15.36
C SER A 111 -4.75 -12.05 16.79
N ASP A 112 -3.62 -11.37 17.04
CA ASP A 112 -3.31 -10.71 18.32
C ASP A 112 -2.94 -9.24 18.06
N ILE A 113 -3.95 -8.38 18.14
CA ILE A 113 -3.85 -6.95 17.83
C ILE A 113 -2.92 -6.24 18.81
N GLU A 114 -3.05 -6.50 20.11
CA GLU A 114 -2.27 -5.80 21.14
C GLU A 114 -0.80 -6.18 21.10
N LYS A 115 -0.50 -7.46 20.90
CA LYS A 115 0.86 -7.93 20.67
C LYS A 115 1.48 -7.29 19.45
N THR A 116 0.74 -7.25 18.32
CA THR A 116 1.24 -6.67 17.07
C THR A 116 1.50 -5.16 17.19
N LYS A 117 0.64 -4.43 17.92
CA LYS A 117 0.88 -3.01 18.22
C LYS A 117 2.17 -2.81 19.00
N THR A 118 2.36 -3.59 20.08
CA THR A 118 3.58 -3.51 20.88
C THR A 118 4.83 -3.82 20.04
N GLU A 119 4.77 -4.82 19.18
CA GLU A 119 5.88 -5.12 18.26
C GLU A 119 6.19 -3.98 17.29
N ILE A 120 5.16 -3.30 16.74
CA ILE A 120 5.36 -2.14 15.87
C ILE A 120 6.03 -1.00 16.64
N GLU A 121 5.59 -0.70 17.86
CA GLU A 121 6.16 0.36 18.69
C GLU A 121 7.60 0.06 19.10
N ASP A 122 7.87 -1.16 19.58
CA ASP A 122 9.18 -1.55 20.09
C ASP A 122 10.24 -1.73 18.99
N VAL A 123 9.84 -2.26 17.84
CA VAL A 123 10.78 -2.67 16.78
C VAL A 123 10.87 -1.64 15.66
N VAL A 124 9.75 -1.03 15.27
CA VAL A 124 9.70 -0.02 14.20
C VAL A 124 9.85 1.40 14.75
N GLY A 125 9.37 1.63 15.97
CA GLY A 125 9.39 2.95 16.60
C GLY A 125 8.28 3.89 16.13
N ILE A 126 7.18 3.35 15.62
CA ILE A 126 6.00 4.11 15.16
C ILE A 126 4.88 3.95 16.19
N GLU A 127 4.28 5.06 16.61
CA GLU A 127 3.12 5.05 17.51
C GLU A 127 1.92 4.32 16.89
N THR A 128 1.32 3.40 17.64
CA THR A 128 0.17 2.60 17.21
C THR A 128 -1.17 3.05 17.78
N THR A 129 -1.20 4.15 18.53
CA THR A 129 -2.44 4.72 19.10
C THR A 129 -3.55 4.89 18.06
N ASN A 130 -3.16 5.22 16.83
CA ASN A 130 -4.06 5.42 15.69
C ASN A 130 -3.94 4.30 14.64
N ALA A 131 -3.41 3.14 15.01
CA ALA A 131 -3.36 1.99 14.13
C ALA A 131 -4.78 1.50 13.78
N ILE A 132 -4.99 1.14 12.52
CA ILE A 132 -6.29 0.71 12.02
C ILE A 132 -6.30 -0.79 11.90
N SER A 133 -7.28 -1.42 12.52
CA SER A 133 -7.51 -2.85 12.40
C SER A 133 -8.43 -3.14 11.22
N CYS A 134 -8.05 -4.10 10.37
CA CYS A 134 -8.84 -4.43 9.18
C CYS A 134 -8.80 -5.92 8.82
N SER A 135 -9.71 -6.30 7.95
CA SER A 135 -9.67 -7.57 7.24
C SER A 135 -9.87 -7.32 5.75
N GLY A 136 -8.83 -7.54 4.98
CA GLY A 136 -8.91 -7.51 3.51
C GLY A 136 -9.86 -8.56 2.94
N LYS A 137 -10.17 -9.62 3.70
CA LYS A 137 -11.09 -10.68 3.30
C LYS A 137 -12.56 -10.31 3.50
N THR A 138 -12.89 -9.70 4.66
CA THR A 138 -14.27 -9.35 5.00
C THR A 138 -14.65 -7.93 4.59
N GLY A 139 -13.67 -7.06 4.36
CA GLY A 139 -13.86 -5.65 4.09
C GLY A 139 -13.95 -4.79 5.35
N GLU A 140 -13.87 -5.38 6.54
CA GLU A 140 -13.90 -4.66 7.80
C GLU A 140 -12.69 -3.71 7.92
N GLY A 141 -12.91 -2.47 8.38
CA GLY A 141 -11.88 -1.46 8.56
C GLY A 141 -11.39 -0.76 7.28
N ILE A 142 -11.88 -1.13 6.10
CA ILE A 142 -11.42 -0.54 4.83
C ILE A 142 -11.81 0.94 4.70
N ASP A 143 -13.02 1.29 5.09
CA ASP A 143 -13.46 2.70 5.03
C ASP A 143 -12.64 3.58 5.97
N GLU A 144 -12.25 3.07 7.14
CA GLU A 144 -11.38 3.75 8.10
C GLU A 144 -9.98 3.99 7.52
N ILE A 145 -9.46 3.04 6.75
CA ILE A 145 -8.17 3.20 6.03
C ILE A 145 -8.27 4.32 5.00
N LEU A 146 -9.33 4.32 4.16
CA LEU A 146 -9.51 5.35 3.13
C LEU A 146 -9.67 6.75 3.73
N GLU A 147 -10.43 6.87 4.82
CA GLU A 147 -10.54 8.14 5.57
C GLU A 147 -9.21 8.55 6.20
N ALA A 148 -8.42 7.61 6.73
CA ALA A 148 -7.12 7.91 7.30
C ALA A 148 -6.12 8.41 6.26
N ILE A 149 -6.13 7.85 5.04
CA ILE A 149 -5.33 8.35 3.92
C ILE A 149 -5.62 9.82 3.68
N ILE A 150 -6.90 10.20 3.55
CA ILE A 150 -7.32 11.58 3.28
C ILE A 150 -6.94 12.53 4.42
N ASN A 151 -7.08 12.08 5.68
CA ASN A 151 -6.90 12.95 6.83
C ASN A 151 -5.45 13.07 7.31
N LYS A 152 -4.60 12.08 7.05
CA LYS A 152 -3.23 12.01 7.60
C LYS A 152 -2.16 12.19 6.54
N LEU A 153 -2.35 11.66 5.33
CA LEU A 153 -1.34 11.81 4.29
C LEU A 153 -1.44 13.17 3.61
N PRO A 154 -0.30 13.80 3.31
CA PRO A 154 -0.31 15.07 2.58
C PRO A 154 -0.80 14.87 1.15
N ALA A 155 -1.43 15.89 0.59
CA ALA A 155 -1.71 15.92 -0.84
C ALA A 155 -0.42 16.15 -1.65
N PRO A 156 -0.38 15.73 -2.93
CA PRO A 156 0.77 15.99 -3.80
C PRO A 156 1.12 17.49 -3.84
N ASN A 157 2.39 17.80 -3.65
CA ASN A 157 2.92 19.15 -3.75
C ASN A 157 3.32 19.44 -5.20
N GLY A 158 2.67 20.42 -5.83
CA GLY A 158 3.00 20.79 -7.19
C GLY A 158 2.44 22.15 -7.58
N VAL A 159 3.01 22.74 -8.61
CA VAL A 159 2.52 23.97 -9.24
C VAL A 159 1.97 23.59 -10.61
N ILE A 160 0.65 23.78 -10.81
CA ILE A 160 -0.08 23.33 -12.01
C ILE A 160 0.50 23.95 -13.31
N ASP A 161 1.00 25.18 -13.24
CA ASP A 161 1.54 25.92 -14.38
C ASP A 161 3.05 25.66 -14.63
N GLU A 162 3.70 24.81 -13.81
CA GLU A 162 5.09 24.42 -14.06
C GLU A 162 5.21 23.43 -15.22
N LYS A 163 6.46 23.32 -15.76
CA LYS A 163 6.77 22.29 -16.77
C LYS A 163 6.55 20.90 -16.17
N LEU A 164 5.98 20.00 -16.99
CA LEU A 164 5.78 18.61 -16.63
C LEU A 164 7.09 17.97 -16.16
N LYS A 165 7.04 17.37 -14.96
CA LYS A 165 8.12 16.55 -14.38
C LYS A 165 7.53 15.17 -14.09
N CYS A 166 8.22 14.12 -14.51
CA CYS A 166 7.77 12.75 -14.29
C CYS A 166 8.88 11.92 -13.66
N LEU A 167 8.49 11.02 -12.75
CA LEU A 167 9.35 9.95 -12.27
C LEU A 167 8.96 8.66 -12.99
N LEU A 168 9.92 8.06 -13.72
CA LEU A 168 9.70 6.76 -14.35
C LEU A 168 9.76 5.68 -13.28
N VAL A 169 8.59 5.10 -12.95
CA VAL A 169 8.48 4.01 -11.96
C VAL A 169 8.75 2.68 -12.65
N ASP A 170 8.16 2.46 -13.84
CA ASP A 170 8.31 1.24 -14.61
C ASP A 170 8.11 1.46 -16.11
N SER A 171 8.55 0.51 -16.92
CA SER A 171 8.29 0.49 -18.35
C SER A 171 8.36 -0.94 -18.91
N TRP A 172 7.56 -1.22 -19.94
CA TRP A 172 7.63 -2.49 -20.68
C TRP A 172 7.53 -2.24 -22.18
N TYR A 173 7.91 -3.23 -22.95
CA TYR A 173 7.79 -3.19 -24.40
C TYR A 173 6.56 -3.98 -24.87
N ASP A 174 5.69 -3.30 -25.60
CA ASP A 174 4.56 -3.91 -26.31
C ASP A 174 4.87 -3.95 -27.80
N SER A 175 4.55 -5.07 -28.46
CA SER A 175 4.87 -5.27 -29.89
C SER A 175 4.09 -4.35 -30.84
N TYR A 176 2.97 -3.77 -30.38
CA TYR A 176 2.12 -2.89 -31.17
C TYR A 176 2.27 -1.43 -30.78
N LEU A 177 2.44 -1.14 -29.49
CA LEU A 177 2.48 0.22 -28.93
C LEU A 177 3.92 0.72 -28.74
N GLY A 178 4.91 -0.15 -28.81
CA GLY A 178 6.30 0.19 -28.49
C GLY A 178 6.57 0.21 -27.00
N VAL A 179 7.36 1.18 -26.54
CA VAL A 179 7.64 1.34 -25.09
C VAL A 179 6.44 1.99 -24.43
N VAL A 180 5.87 1.31 -23.44
CA VAL A 180 4.82 1.80 -22.55
C VAL A 180 5.45 2.19 -21.23
N ILE A 181 5.07 3.36 -20.70
CA ILE A 181 5.60 3.94 -19.46
C ILE A 181 4.44 4.06 -18.47
#